data_f4606215f3d9dbb2e6aff2e77963d652
#
_entry.id   f4606215f3d9dbb2e6aff2e77963d652
#
_cell.length_a   1.000
_cell.length_b   1.000
_cell.length_c   1.000
_cell.angle_alpha   90.00
_cell.angle_beta   90.00
_cell.angle_gamma   90.00
#
_symmetry.space_group_name_H-M   'P 1'
#
loop_
_entity.id
_entity.type
_entity.pdbx_description
1 polymer ?
#
loop_
_entity_poly.entity_id
_entity_poly.type
_entity_poly.pdbx_seq_one_letter_code
_entity_poly.pdbx_strand_id
1 'polypeptide(L)'
;YTELEAQYDSMNAEIGRQDKFRSIEGVINKAIDSREVATGADEAKIRAAFVDYCRSGDATNLRSMNTFTTGEGAALVGTTMYREIVDLLRGDTTVRKLPGIEVIRTTNTNKIPVATSDVTFGLVAQGPSGSYNASEIGFEQLSLEAYKFGGVVKVSDELLQDASYDVVGYLNRSIAGAQAVAEETLFISGSGSSTVKGLMKYTTGATDTTVQSGSVADGLIDASFASANLRSNGVYIMGPGLAKAARKIKSTDGSYLWTPSLVDGKPEMFNGRPVYVSDAAPITLSAGTIAGVYVDPRAITIGDRLPFQVLRLNELYAADGFVGFRYTFRTDMVIKNVAKTLNRLIWG
;
A
#
# COMPACT_ATOMS: atom_id res chain seq x y z
N TYR A 1 62.56 4.96 23.21
CA TYR A 1 62.40 5.49 21.84
C TYR A 1 61.40 4.64 21.03
N THR A 2 61.50 3.34 21.05
CA THR A 2 60.63 2.41 20.31
C THR A 2 59.14 2.48 20.71
N GLU A 3 58.82 2.80 21.95
CA GLU A 3 57.44 2.95 22.44
C GLU A 3 56.77 4.24 21.95
N LEU A 4 57.57 5.31 21.84
CA LEU A 4 57.13 6.61 21.31
C LEU A 4 56.96 6.58 19.78
N GLU A 5 57.77 5.82 19.07
CA GLU A 5 57.60 5.58 17.63
C GLU A 5 56.32 4.78 17.33
N ALA A 6 56.03 3.72 18.11
CA ALA A 6 54.80 2.96 17.97
C ALA A 6 53.52 3.78 18.26
N GLN A 7 53.58 4.70 19.25
CA GLN A 7 52.49 5.64 19.53
C GLN A 7 52.32 6.67 18.41
N TYR A 8 53.40 7.17 17.81
CA TYR A 8 53.37 8.10 16.70
C TYR A 8 52.79 7.46 15.44
N ASP A 9 53.19 6.24 15.15
CA ASP A 9 52.66 5.49 14.00
C ASP A 9 51.18 5.12 14.17
N SER A 10 50.75 4.79 15.39
CA SER A 10 49.34 4.53 15.69
C SER A 10 48.48 5.80 15.56
N MET A 11 48.97 6.95 15.99
CA MET A 11 48.27 8.23 15.83
C MET A 11 48.22 8.68 14.38
N ASN A 12 49.26 8.50 13.61
CA ASN A 12 49.24 8.78 12.16
C ASN A 12 48.30 7.86 11.38
N ALA A 13 48.18 6.59 11.76
CA ALA A 13 47.20 5.67 11.19
C ALA A 13 45.77 6.07 11.55
N GLU A 14 45.53 6.61 12.75
CA GLU A 14 44.24 7.12 13.18
C GLU A 14 43.84 8.40 12.44
N ILE A 15 44.75 9.34 12.28
CA ILE A 15 44.58 10.57 11.48
C ILE A 15 44.25 10.20 10.02
N GLY A 16 45.00 9.26 9.44
CA GLY A 16 44.72 8.78 8.06
C GLY A 16 43.37 8.10 7.90
N ARG A 17 42.84 7.45 8.94
CA ARG A 17 41.47 6.93 8.95
C ARG A 17 40.44 8.07 9.07
N GLN A 18 40.66 9.04 9.95
CA GLN A 18 39.76 10.19 10.10
C GLN A 18 39.65 11.02 8.80
N ASP A 19 40.78 11.23 8.12
CA ASP A 19 40.79 11.94 6.83
C ASP A 19 40.04 11.18 5.73
N LYS A 20 40.14 9.84 5.71
CA LYS A 20 39.34 9.01 4.84
C LYS A 20 37.85 9.10 5.19
N PHE A 21 37.48 9.09 6.47
CA PHE A 21 36.09 9.28 6.88
C PHE A 21 35.55 10.65 6.44
N ARG A 22 36.32 11.73 6.64
CA ARG A 22 35.93 13.08 6.18
C ARG A 22 35.79 13.17 4.65
N SER A 23 36.65 12.50 3.91
CA SER A 23 36.51 12.45 2.44
C SER A 23 35.29 11.69 2.00
N ILE A 24 34.94 10.58 2.67
CA ILE A 24 33.72 9.79 2.43
C ILE A 24 32.48 10.61 2.84
N GLU A 25 32.52 11.30 3.97
CA GLU A 25 31.45 12.19 4.41
C GLU A 25 31.23 13.36 3.43
N GLY A 26 32.30 13.93 2.90
CA GLY A 26 32.24 14.93 1.82
C GLY A 26 31.62 14.39 0.51
N VAL A 27 31.93 13.15 0.14
CA VAL A 27 31.33 12.48 -1.02
C VAL A 27 29.86 12.14 -0.75
N ILE A 28 29.51 11.68 0.46
CA ILE A 28 28.13 11.39 0.86
C ILE A 28 27.30 12.68 0.89
N ASN A 29 27.82 13.75 1.50
CA ASN A 29 27.12 15.03 1.54
C ASN A 29 26.96 15.63 0.16
N LYS A 30 27.97 15.53 -0.72
CA LYS A 30 27.87 15.94 -2.12
C LYS A 30 26.89 15.07 -2.91
N ALA A 31 26.77 13.78 -2.58
CA ALA A 31 25.77 12.88 -3.17
C ALA A 31 24.36 13.11 -2.60
N ILE A 32 24.26 13.59 -1.35
CA ILE A 32 22.99 14.01 -0.72
C ILE A 32 22.56 15.36 -1.30
N ASP A 33 23.47 16.33 -1.47
CA ASP A 33 23.20 17.63 -2.08
C ASP A 33 22.90 17.51 -3.58
N SER A 34 23.51 16.55 -4.27
CA SER A 34 23.15 16.23 -5.67
C SER A 34 21.85 15.42 -5.79
N ARG A 35 21.32 14.91 -4.68
CA ARG A 35 19.94 14.41 -4.53
C ARG A 35 18.98 15.50 -4.06
N GLU A 36 19.33 16.77 -4.21
CA GLU A 36 18.40 17.84 -3.95
C GLU A 36 17.09 17.54 -4.68
N VAL A 37 16.09 17.44 -3.85
CA VAL A 37 14.68 17.44 -4.21
C VAL A 37 14.50 18.47 -5.32
N ALA A 38 14.01 17.99 -6.49
CA ALA A 38 13.72 18.86 -7.62
C ALA A 38 13.02 20.12 -7.11
N THR A 39 13.64 21.26 -7.28
CA THR A 39 13.07 22.54 -6.85
C THR A 39 11.76 22.74 -7.62
N GLY A 40 10.80 23.47 -7.08
CA GLY A 40 9.50 23.68 -7.73
C GLY A 40 9.62 24.19 -9.19
N ALA A 41 10.77 24.81 -9.55
CA ALA A 41 11.09 25.20 -10.92
C ALA A 41 11.39 23.99 -11.83
N ASP A 42 11.99 22.93 -11.30
CA ASP A 42 12.27 21.71 -12.07
C ASP A 42 11.01 20.86 -12.20
N GLU A 43 10.13 20.89 -11.21
CA GLU A 43 8.81 20.26 -11.28
C GLU A 43 7.93 20.88 -12.36
N ALA A 44 7.94 22.21 -12.49
CA ALA A 44 7.22 22.90 -13.55
C ALA A 44 7.74 22.51 -14.95
N LYS A 45 9.06 22.35 -15.11
CA LYS A 45 9.68 21.89 -16.35
C LYS A 45 9.29 20.45 -16.70
N ILE A 46 9.26 19.55 -15.71
CA ILE A 46 8.83 18.15 -15.90
C ILE A 46 7.36 18.09 -16.32
N ARG A 47 6.49 18.89 -15.69
CA ARG A 47 5.08 18.99 -16.09
C ARG A 47 4.94 19.53 -17.52
N ALA A 48 5.67 20.58 -17.87
CA ALA A 48 5.67 21.14 -19.24
C ALA A 48 6.14 20.11 -20.27
N ALA A 49 7.22 19.39 -19.99
CA ALA A 49 7.74 18.34 -20.87
C ALA A 49 6.74 17.18 -21.04
N PHE A 50 5.99 16.83 -19.99
CA PHE A 50 4.95 15.82 -20.08
C PHE A 50 3.73 16.31 -20.88
N VAL A 51 3.34 17.57 -20.72
CA VAL A 51 2.28 18.21 -21.53
C VAL A 51 2.69 18.20 -23.01
N ASP A 52 3.92 18.58 -23.31
CA ASP A 52 4.46 18.54 -24.67
C ASP A 52 4.47 17.12 -25.25
N TYR A 53 4.84 16.13 -24.46
CA TYR A 53 4.74 14.72 -24.85
C TYR A 53 3.29 14.29 -25.13
N CYS A 54 2.36 14.70 -24.31
CA CYS A 54 0.94 14.41 -24.52
C CYS A 54 0.40 15.03 -25.81
N ARG A 55 0.87 16.24 -26.17
CA ARG A 55 0.45 16.98 -27.37
C ARG A 55 1.14 16.53 -28.64
N SER A 56 2.48 16.47 -28.63
CA SER A 56 3.30 16.22 -29.82
C SER A 56 3.70 14.76 -30.01
N GLY A 57 3.74 13.95 -28.92
CA GLY A 57 4.29 12.63 -28.92
C GLY A 57 5.81 12.59 -28.87
N ASP A 58 6.48 13.77 -28.79
CA ASP A 58 7.94 13.84 -28.69
C ASP A 58 8.41 13.65 -27.25
N ALA A 59 9.13 12.55 -26.99
CA ALA A 59 9.65 12.20 -25.69
C ALA A 59 11.06 12.76 -25.41
N THR A 60 11.65 13.56 -26.31
CA THR A 60 13.04 14.00 -26.23
C THR A 60 13.31 14.79 -24.97
N ASN A 61 12.47 15.76 -24.66
CA ASN A 61 12.58 16.59 -23.44
C ASN A 61 12.30 15.77 -22.16
N LEU A 62 11.38 14.83 -22.23
CA LEU A 62 11.05 13.96 -21.09
C LEU A 62 12.17 12.97 -20.79
N ARG A 63 12.83 12.44 -21.81
CA ARG A 63 13.99 11.52 -21.68
C ARG A 63 15.22 12.21 -21.14
N SER A 64 15.48 13.45 -21.53
CA SER A 64 16.64 14.21 -21.06
C SER A 64 16.58 14.56 -19.56
N MET A 65 15.38 14.62 -18.99
CA MET A 65 15.13 14.93 -17.57
C MET A 65 15.08 13.69 -16.67
N ASN A 66 14.91 12.48 -17.25
CA ASN A 66 14.87 11.23 -16.52
C ASN A 66 16.17 10.44 -16.72
N THR A 67 16.90 10.21 -15.66
CA THR A 67 18.20 9.49 -15.63
C THR A 67 18.05 7.97 -15.88
N PHE A 68 16.89 7.47 -16.27
CA PHE A 68 16.66 6.05 -16.53
C PHE A 68 16.65 5.74 -18.01
N THR A 69 17.57 4.90 -18.42
CA THR A 69 17.65 4.27 -19.76
C THR A 69 16.42 3.38 -19.96
N THR A 70 15.53 3.80 -20.81
CA THR A 70 14.32 3.05 -21.15
C THR A 70 14.46 2.36 -22.49
N GLY A 71 14.06 1.08 -22.53
CA GLY A 71 13.78 0.39 -23.78
C GLY A 71 12.55 0.99 -24.46
N GLU A 72 12.51 0.83 -25.77
CA GLU A 72 11.59 1.32 -26.78
C GLU A 72 10.20 1.82 -26.31
N GLY A 73 9.93 3.10 -26.52
CA GLY A 73 8.56 3.65 -26.66
C GLY A 73 7.78 4.03 -25.40
N ALA A 74 8.28 3.76 -24.20
CA ALA A 74 7.58 4.13 -22.96
C ALA A 74 8.23 5.37 -22.32
N ALA A 75 7.49 6.49 -22.24
CA ALA A 75 7.90 7.61 -21.42
C ALA A 75 7.64 7.28 -19.95
N LEU A 76 8.70 7.27 -19.12
CA LEU A 76 8.53 7.21 -17.67
C LEU A 76 7.99 8.56 -17.20
N VAL A 77 6.90 8.50 -16.45
CA VAL A 77 6.37 9.66 -15.74
C VAL A 77 7.39 10.07 -14.67
N GLY A 78 7.73 11.36 -14.61
CA GLY A 78 8.67 11.87 -13.62
C GLY A 78 8.27 11.50 -12.19
N THR A 79 9.25 11.37 -11.30
CA THR A 79 9.03 10.96 -9.89
C THR A 79 8.02 11.83 -9.16
N THR A 80 7.87 13.07 -9.54
CA THR A 80 6.93 14.05 -8.97
C THR A 80 5.49 13.73 -9.33
N MET A 81 5.21 13.44 -10.61
CA MET A 81 3.87 13.03 -11.05
C MET A 81 3.48 11.67 -10.48
N TYR A 82 4.45 10.76 -10.34
CA TYR A 82 4.21 9.49 -9.65
C TYR A 82 3.80 9.71 -8.19
N ARG A 83 4.46 10.63 -7.48
CA ARG A 83 4.08 10.98 -6.10
C ARG A 83 2.69 11.58 -6.04
N GLU A 84 2.35 12.51 -6.92
CA GLU A 84 1.03 13.13 -7.01
C GLU A 84 -0.08 12.08 -7.25
N ILE A 85 0.14 11.13 -8.15
CA ILE A 85 -0.79 10.03 -8.40
C ILE A 85 -0.90 9.11 -7.18
N VAL A 86 0.22 8.77 -6.53
CA VAL A 86 0.21 7.95 -5.30
C VAL A 86 -0.48 8.66 -4.14
N ASP A 87 -0.32 9.97 -4.01
CA ASP A 87 -0.99 10.76 -2.96
C ASP A 87 -2.49 10.87 -3.22
N LEU A 88 -2.92 11.06 -4.48
CA LEU A 88 -4.32 10.95 -4.88
C LEU A 88 -4.88 9.56 -4.62
N LEU A 89 -4.13 8.53 -4.96
CA LEU A 89 -4.51 7.14 -4.72
C LEU A 89 -4.71 6.84 -3.23
N ARG A 90 -3.82 7.33 -2.36
CA ARG A 90 -3.98 7.22 -0.91
C ARG A 90 -5.22 7.94 -0.41
N GLY A 91 -5.60 9.04 -1.07
CA GLY A 91 -6.84 9.76 -0.78
C GLY A 91 -8.10 8.97 -1.09
N ASP A 92 -8.07 8.06 -2.06
CA ASP A 92 -9.27 7.39 -2.59
C ASP A 92 -9.41 5.92 -2.18
N THR A 93 -8.30 5.22 -1.84
CA THR A 93 -8.35 3.80 -1.43
C THR A 93 -8.48 3.63 0.07
N THR A 94 -9.42 2.80 0.51
CA THR A 94 -9.64 2.47 1.92
C THR A 94 -8.44 1.73 2.51
N VAL A 95 -7.91 0.75 1.80
CA VAL A 95 -6.79 -0.08 2.29
C VAL A 95 -5.52 0.77 2.50
N ARG A 96 -5.15 1.65 1.56
CA ARG A 96 -3.96 2.49 1.70
C ARG A 96 -4.08 3.58 2.77
N LYS A 97 -5.31 3.92 3.22
CA LYS A 97 -5.58 4.85 4.32
C LYS A 97 -5.34 4.25 5.71
N LEU A 98 -5.28 2.93 5.81
CA LEU A 98 -5.13 2.28 7.10
C LEU A 98 -3.82 2.66 7.78
N PRO A 99 -3.82 2.95 9.09
CA PRO A 99 -2.62 3.36 9.81
C PRO A 99 -1.68 2.17 10.01
N GLY A 100 -0.40 2.35 9.65
CA GLY A 100 0.64 1.36 9.93
C GLY A 100 0.85 0.31 8.84
N ILE A 101 0.25 0.45 7.67
CA ILE A 101 0.57 -0.39 6.50
C ILE A 101 2.00 -0.16 6.05
N GLU A 102 2.69 -1.25 5.74
CA GLU A 102 4.01 -1.24 5.15
C GLU A 102 3.90 -1.22 3.62
N VAL A 103 4.49 -0.21 2.98
CA VAL A 103 4.58 -0.13 1.52
C VAL A 103 6.03 -0.29 1.10
N ILE A 104 6.32 -1.37 0.37
CA ILE A 104 7.66 -1.70 -0.10
C ILE A 104 7.73 -1.45 -1.61
N ARG A 105 8.72 -0.68 -2.05
CA ARG A 105 9.04 -0.53 -3.47
C ARG A 105 10.08 -1.56 -3.88
N THR A 106 9.74 -2.42 -4.82
CA THR A 106 10.65 -3.48 -5.27
C THR A 106 10.81 -3.47 -6.78
N THR A 107 11.99 -3.83 -7.26
CA THR A 107 12.25 -4.06 -8.68
C THR A 107 12.12 -5.53 -9.07
N ASN A 108 12.26 -6.44 -8.11
CA ASN A 108 12.20 -7.89 -8.28
C ASN A 108 11.13 -8.50 -7.36
N THR A 109 10.76 -9.77 -7.60
CA THR A 109 9.92 -10.54 -6.69
C THR A 109 10.58 -10.59 -5.32
N ASN A 110 9.92 -10.03 -4.31
CA ASN A 110 10.45 -9.97 -2.96
C ASN A 110 9.86 -11.10 -2.14
N LYS A 111 10.71 -11.84 -1.45
CA LYS A 111 10.29 -12.87 -0.50
C LYS A 111 10.46 -12.33 0.91
N ILE A 112 9.35 -12.22 1.63
CA ILE A 112 9.32 -11.71 2.99
C ILE A 112 9.34 -12.92 3.94
N PRO A 113 10.41 -13.12 4.73
CA PRO A 113 10.39 -14.15 5.76
C PRO A 113 9.47 -13.71 6.91
N VAL A 114 8.53 -14.55 7.27
CA VAL A 114 7.60 -14.34 8.39
C VAL A 114 7.74 -15.47 9.39
N ALA A 115 7.91 -15.14 10.67
CA ALA A 115 7.92 -16.13 11.74
C ALA A 115 6.50 -16.70 11.92
N THR A 116 6.36 -18.03 11.82
CA THR A 116 5.08 -18.73 11.99
C THR A 116 4.86 -19.18 13.42
N SER A 117 5.93 -19.38 14.19
CA SER A 117 5.88 -19.77 15.60
C SER A 117 6.70 -18.82 16.46
N ASP A 118 6.20 -18.59 17.67
CA ASP A 118 6.89 -17.77 18.68
C ASP A 118 7.65 -18.67 19.66
N VAL A 119 8.71 -18.13 20.25
CA VAL A 119 9.45 -18.79 21.32
C VAL A 119 8.57 -18.88 22.56
N THR A 120 8.47 -20.06 23.15
CA THR A 120 7.72 -20.26 24.40
C THR A 120 8.69 -20.39 25.58
N PHE A 121 8.44 -19.64 26.64
CA PHE A 121 9.14 -19.78 27.91
C PHE A 121 8.28 -20.55 28.91
N GLY A 122 8.84 -21.59 29.52
CA GLY A 122 8.22 -22.34 30.60
C GLY A 122 8.99 -22.20 31.90
N LEU A 123 8.31 -22.37 33.02
CA LEU A 123 8.96 -22.52 34.33
C LEU A 123 9.78 -23.79 34.34
N VAL A 124 11.06 -23.67 34.71
CA VAL A 124 11.97 -24.78 34.88
C VAL A 124 12.12 -25.03 36.39
N ALA A 125 11.94 -26.29 36.83
CA ALA A 125 12.13 -26.66 38.23
C ALA A 125 13.60 -26.47 38.64
N GLN A 126 13.82 -25.95 39.85
CA GLN A 126 15.17 -25.87 40.41
C GLN A 126 15.67 -27.28 40.74
N GLY A 127 16.87 -27.63 40.27
CA GLY A 127 17.53 -28.90 40.54
C GLY A 127 17.95 -29.65 39.29
N PRO A 128 18.61 -30.83 39.45
CA PRO A 128 19.15 -31.58 38.32
C PRO A 128 18.09 -32.22 37.40
N SER A 129 16.81 -32.18 37.76
CA SER A 129 15.68 -32.66 36.97
C SER A 129 15.00 -31.58 36.14
N GLY A 130 15.48 -30.33 36.21
CA GLY A 130 14.90 -29.24 35.44
C GLY A 130 15.15 -29.41 33.93
N SER A 131 14.08 -29.59 33.15
CA SER A 131 14.13 -29.69 31.70
C SER A 131 13.71 -28.37 31.09
N TYR A 132 14.51 -27.81 30.16
CA TYR A 132 14.17 -26.64 29.40
C TYR A 132 13.24 -27.01 28.25
N ASN A 133 12.17 -26.23 28.05
CA ASN A 133 11.33 -26.37 26.87
C ASN A 133 12.12 -25.91 25.64
N ALA A 134 12.35 -26.81 24.71
CA ALA A 134 12.87 -26.46 23.40
C ALA A 134 11.73 -25.95 22.53
N SER A 135 11.88 -24.76 22.01
CA SER A 135 10.95 -24.21 21.01
C SER A 135 11.72 -23.85 19.73
N GLU A 136 11.18 -24.26 18.61
CA GLU A 136 11.74 -23.93 17.29
C GLU A 136 10.97 -22.76 16.69
N ILE A 137 11.71 -21.81 16.11
CA ILE A 137 11.12 -20.71 15.36
C ILE A 137 10.95 -21.18 13.93
N GLY A 138 9.71 -21.39 13.51
CA GLY A 138 9.37 -21.66 12.12
C GLY A 138 9.36 -20.36 11.31
N PHE A 139 9.89 -20.41 10.09
CA PHE A 139 9.81 -19.30 9.13
C PHE A 139 9.09 -19.76 7.87
N GLU A 140 8.15 -18.95 7.43
CA GLU A 140 7.49 -19.07 6.14
C GLU A 140 7.94 -17.92 5.23
N GLN A 141 8.09 -18.17 3.94
CA GLN A 141 8.41 -17.16 2.96
C GLN A 141 7.14 -16.74 2.22
N LEU A 142 6.68 -15.53 2.46
CA LEU A 142 5.61 -14.92 1.67
C LEU A 142 6.23 -14.25 0.43
N SER A 143 5.77 -14.65 -0.76
CA SER A 143 6.20 -14.01 -2.00
C SER A 143 5.27 -12.86 -2.36
N LEU A 144 5.85 -11.66 -2.57
CA LEU A 144 5.21 -10.52 -3.20
C LEU A 144 5.41 -10.67 -4.71
N GLU A 145 4.34 -11.06 -5.40
CA GLU A 145 4.28 -11.06 -6.85
C GLU A 145 3.84 -9.68 -7.33
N ALA A 146 4.06 -9.34 -8.57
CA ALA A 146 3.67 -8.03 -9.08
C ALA A 146 2.66 -8.21 -10.21
N TYR A 147 1.38 -8.17 -9.86
CA TYR A 147 0.30 -8.24 -10.84
C TYR A 147 0.22 -6.91 -11.61
N LYS A 148 0.01 -7.01 -12.91
CA LYS A 148 -0.04 -5.86 -13.81
C LYS A 148 -1.46 -5.33 -13.90
N PHE A 149 -1.60 -4.06 -13.62
CA PHE A 149 -2.82 -3.27 -13.80
C PHE A 149 -2.62 -2.29 -14.95
N GLY A 150 -3.65 -1.99 -15.67
CA GLY A 150 -3.57 -1.00 -16.73
C GLY A 150 -4.90 -0.75 -17.40
N GLY A 151 -4.95 0.40 -18.08
CA GLY A 151 -6.09 0.82 -18.86
C GLY A 151 -5.66 1.65 -20.05
N VAL A 152 -6.59 1.94 -20.93
CA VAL A 152 -6.41 2.86 -22.04
C VAL A 152 -7.48 3.94 -21.94
N VAL A 153 -7.05 5.20 -21.92
CA VAL A 153 -7.94 6.36 -22.01
C VAL A 153 -7.82 6.95 -23.41
N LYS A 154 -8.94 7.20 -24.04
CA LYS A 154 -9.03 7.87 -25.35
C LYS A 154 -9.33 9.34 -25.13
N VAL A 155 -8.60 10.21 -25.79
CA VAL A 155 -8.78 11.66 -25.75
C VAL A 155 -8.89 12.15 -27.20
N SER A 156 -9.84 13.05 -27.49
CA SER A 156 -9.94 13.66 -28.80
C SER A 156 -8.71 14.49 -29.13
N ASP A 157 -8.23 14.40 -30.35
CA ASP A 157 -7.07 15.18 -30.81
C ASP A 157 -7.37 16.69 -30.78
N GLU A 158 -8.58 17.10 -31.12
CA GLU A 158 -9.05 18.48 -31.03
C GLU A 158 -8.96 19.01 -29.59
N LEU A 159 -9.39 18.20 -28.60
CA LEU A 159 -9.30 18.58 -27.19
C LEU A 159 -7.85 18.79 -26.73
N LEU A 160 -6.91 18.01 -27.26
CA LEU A 160 -5.48 18.17 -26.94
C LEU A 160 -4.87 19.42 -27.59
N GLN A 161 -5.37 19.81 -28.78
CA GLN A 161 -4.87 20.96 -29.54
C GLN A 161 -5.46 22.29 -29.03
N ASP A 162 -6.74 22.32 -28.73
CA ASP A 162 -7.48 23.55 -28.36
C ASP A 162 -7.41 23.91 -26.87
N ALA A 163 -6.65 23.18 -26.08
CA ALA A 163 -6.70 23.23 -24.63
C ALA A 163 -6.27 24.58 -24.02
N SER A 164 -7.24 25.44 -23.74
CA SER A 164 -7.19 26.41 -22.65
C SER A 164 -7.41 25.72 -21.26
N TYR A 165 -7.73 24.43 -21.23
CA TYR A 165 -8.03 23.61 -20.06
C TYR A 165 -6.86 22.66 -19.73
N ASP A 166 -6.58 22.46 -18.44
CA ASP A 166 -5.55 21.50 -17.98
C ASP A 166 -5.99 20.05 -18.17
N VAL A 167 -5.89 19.57 -19.41
CA VAL A 167 -6.24 18.19 -19.79
C VAL A 167 -5.38 17.18 -19.05
N VAL A 168 -4.11 17.51 -18.80
CA VAL A 168 -3.16 16.61 -18.12
C VAL A 168 -3.53 16.41 -16.66
N GLY A 169 -3.87 17.47 -15.95
CA GLY A 169 -4.34 17.38 -14.57
C GLY A 169 -5.67 16.64 -14.46
N TYR A 170 -6.56 16.79 -15.44
CA TYR A 170 -7.80 16.01 -15.50
C TYR A 170 -7.52 14.52 -15.73
N LEU A 171 -6.64 14.19 -16.67
CA LEU A 171 -6.23 12.82 -16.94
C LEU A 171 -5.62 12.15 -15.71
N ASN A 172 -4.70 12.82 -15.03
CA ASN A 172 -4.05 12.29 -13.83
C ASN A 172 -5.08 11.97 -12.72
N ARG A 173 -6.03 12.85 -12.48
CA ARG A 173 -7.11 12.61 -11.50
C ARG A 173 -8.02 11.46 -11.90
N SER A 174 -8.43 11.41 -13.17
CA SER A 174 -9.29 10.34 -13.68
C SER A 174 -8.61 8.97 -13.60
N ILE A 175 -7.31 8.92 -13.91
CA ILE A 175 -6.52 7.68 -13.83
C ILE A 175 -6.34 7.25 -12.38
N ALA A 176 -5.98 8.18 -11.48
CA ALA A 176 -5.81 7.88 -10.06
C ALA A 176 -7.12 7.34 -9.46
N GLY A 177 -8.27 7.94 -9.80
CA GLY A 177 -9.58 7.44 -9.37
C GLY A 177 -9.89 6.03 -9.90
N ALA A 178 -9.67 5.78 -11.19
CA ALA A 178 -9.89 4.46 -11.78
C ALA A 178 -8.95 3.39 -11.20
N GLN A 179 -7.69 3.76 -10.95
CA GLN A 179 -6.71 2.90 -10.31
C GLN A 179 -7.11 2.58 -8.87
N ALA A 180 -7.56 3.59 -8.11
CA ALA A 180 -8.02 3.43 -6.73
C ALA A 180 -9.14 2.40 -6.62
N VAL A 181 -10.16 2.51 -7.48
CA VAL A 181 -11.29 1.57 -7.51
C VAL A 181 -10.83 0.16 -7.87
N ALA A 182 -9.94 0.02 -8.85
CA ALA A 182 -9.41 -1.28 -9.26
C ALA A 182 -8.57 -1.93 -8.15
N GLU A 183 -7.66 -1.19 -7.53
CA GLU A 183 -6.86 -1.68 -6.40
C GLU A 183 -7.73 -2.08 -5.22
N GLU A 184 -8.68 -1.22 -4.82
CA GLU A 184 -9.55 -1.50 -3.69
C GLU A 184 -10.35 -2.77 -3.90
N THR A 185 -10.92 -2.94 -5.09
CA THR A 185 -11.67 -4.14 -5.45
C THR A 185 -10.81 -5.40 -5.30
N LEU A 186 -9.56 -5.35 -5.77
CA LEU A 186 -8.67 -6.50 -5.73
C LEU A 186 -8.07 -6.73 -4.33
N PHE A 187 -7.73 -5.69 -3.59
CA PHE A 187 -7.21 -5.82 -2.23
C PHE A 187 -8.27 -6.34 -1.24
N ILE A 188 -9.55 -6.09 -1.48
CA ILE A 188 -10.62 -6.57 -0.62
C ILE A 188 -11.17 -7.91 -1.08
N SER A 189 -11.53 -8.05 -2.36
CA SER A 189 -12.26 -9.21 -2.89
C SER A 189 -11.50 -10.04 -3.92
N GLY A 190 -10.24 -9.70 -4.25
CA GLY A 190 -9.44 -10.40 -5.25
C GLY A 190 -9.33 -11.91 -4.98
N SER A 191 -9.39 -12.71 -6.05
CA SER A 191 -9.50 -14.18 -5.94
C SER A 191 -8.22 -14.88 -5.46
N GLY A 192 -7.05 -14.27 -5.67
CA GLY A 192 -5.75 -14.89 -5.38
C GLY A 192 -5.30 -15.95 -6.40
N SER A 193 -6.05 -16.15 -7.47
CA SER A 193 -5.66 -17.04 -8.58
C SER A 193 -5.28 -16.18 -9.77
N SER A 194 -3.98 -16.05 -10.05
CA SER A 194 -3.43 -15.14 -11.09
C SER A 194 -3.75 -13.66 -10.88
N THR A 195 -4.18 -13.30 -9.68
CA THR A 195 -4.52 -11.93 -9.24
C THR A 195 -4.14 -11.77 -7.78
N VAL A 196 -4.11 -10.52 -7.29
CA VAL A 196 -3.91 -10.22 -5.87
C VAL A 196 -4.90 -11.00 -5.02
N LYS A 197 -4.43 -11.58 -3.91
CA LYS A 197 -5.28 -12.24 -2.94
C LYS A 197 -5.89 -11.21 -2.00
N GLY A 198 -7.19 -10.98 -2.14
CA GLY A 198 -7.94 -10.01 -1.34
C GLY A 198 -8.12 -10.44 0.12
N LEU A 199 -8.28 -9.46 1.02
CA LEU A 199 -8.46 -9.67 2.45
C LEU A 199 -9.56 -10.68 2.79
N MET A 200 -10.67 -10.67 2.05
CA MET A 200 -11.80 -11.58 2.24
C MET A 200 -11.54 -13.00 1.76
N LYS A 201 -10.49 -13.25 0.97
CA LYS A 201 -10.21 -14.56 0.36
C LYS A 201 -9.13 -15.36 1.09
N TYR A 202 -8.59 -14.84 2.18
CA TYR A 202 -7.72 -15.61 3.07
C TYR A 202 -8.54 -16.59 3.88
N THR A 203 -8.60 -17.85 3.45
CA THR A 203 -9.31 -18.94 4.14
C THR A 203 -8.40 -19.75 5.03
N THR A 204 -7.16 -19.99 4.61
CA THR A 204 -6.19 -20.77 5.38
C THR A 204 -5.63 -19.92 6.50
N GLY A 205 -5.83 -20.36 7.74
CA GLY A 205 -5.34 -19.71 8.94
C GLY A 205 -6.17 -18.50 9.41
N ALA A 206 -7.10 -17.97 8.61
CA ALA A 206 -7.98 -16.91 9.07
C ALA A 206 -8.99 -17.44 10.10
N THR A 207 -9.29 -16.61 11.09
CA THR A 207 -10.39 -16.86 12.02
C THR A 207 -11.69 -16.32 11.42
N ASP A 208 -12.78 -17.02 11.60
CA ASP A 208 -14.10 -16.63 11.12
C ASP A 208 -15.01 -16.32 12.31
N THR A 209 -15.66 -15.19 12.28
CA THR A 209 -16.70 -14.81 13.25
C THR A 209 -18.02 -14.62 12.53
N THR A 210 -19.04 -15.34 12.97
CA THR A 210 -20.39 -15.21 12.43
C THR A 210 -21.07 -13.99 13.03
N VAL A 211 -21.55 -13.10 12.17
CA VAL A 211 -22.33 -11.91 12.55
C VAL A 211 -23.78 -12.15 12.20
N GLN A 212 -24.66 -12.26 13.19
CA GLN A 212 -26.06 -12.55 13.00
C GLN A 212 -26.92 -11.28 12.95
N SER A 213 -28.00 -11.32 12.20
CA SER A 213 -28.92 -10.19 12.04
C SER A 213 -29.50 -9.67 13.37
N GLY A 214 -29.68 -10.53 14.38
CA GLY A 214 -30.21 -10.17 15.69
C GLY A 214 -29.16 -9.70 16.71
N SER A 215 -27.88 -10.00 16.47
CA SER A 215 -26.76 -9.73 17.41
C SER A 215 -25.52 -9.23 16.69
N VAL A 216 -25.69 -8.24 15.81
CA VAL A 216 -24.57 -7.68 15.00
C VAL A 216 -23.47 -7.12 15.90
N ALA A 217 -23.84 -6.47 17.01
CA ALA A 217 -22.87 -5.91 17.95
C ALA A 217 -21.99 -6.98 18.59
N ASP A 218 -22.61 -8.09 19.02
CA ASP A 218 -21.89 -9.18 19.67
C ASP A 218 -20.89 -9.82 18.72
N GLY A 219 -21.30 -10.11 17.48
CA GLY A 219 -20.37 -10.65 16.45
C GLY A 219 -19.20 -9.71 16.13
N LEU A 220 -19.42 -8.39 16.11
CA LEU A 220 -18.33 -7.42 15.92
C LEU A 220 -17.38 -7.38 17.13
N ILE A 221 -17.93 -7.46 18.35
CA ILE A 221 -17.13 -7.52 19.58
C ILE A 221 -16.30 -8.82 19.59
N ASP A 222 -16.91 -9.97 19.34
CA ASP A 222 -16.24 -11.26 19.30
C ASP A 222 -15.07 -11.27 18.31
N ALA A 223 -15.26 -10.67 17.14
CA ALA A 223 -14.19 -10.54 16.15
C ALA A 223 -12.99 -9.74 16.68
N SER A 224 -13.22 -8.71 17.48
CA SER A 224 -12.16 -7.89 18.07
C SER A 224 -11.36 -8.63 19.15
N PHE A 225 -11.94 -9.63 19.76
CA PHE A 225 -11.30 -10.45 20.80
C PHE A 225 -10.70 -11.77 20.28
N ALA A 226 -10.80 -12.07 19.00
CA ALA A 226 -10.34 -13.31 18.40
C ALA A 226 -8.84 -13.56 18.62
N SER A 227 -8.01 -12.54 18.66
CA SER A 227 -6.58 -12.67 18.97
C SER A 227 -6.03 -11.49 19.77
N ALA A 228 -4.87 -11.66 20.42
CA ALA A 228 -4.20 -10.61 21.18
C ALA A 228 -3.79 -9.42 20.30
N ASN A 229 -3.28 -9.69 19.09
CA ASN A 229 -2.87 -8.65 18.13
C ASN A 229 -4.08 -7.84 17.66
N LEU A 230 -5.17 -8.51 17.33
CA LEU A 230 -6.41 -7.88 16.92
C LEU A 230 -6.99 -6.99 18.01
N ARG A 231 -6.97 -7.45 19.28
CA ARG A 231 -7.42 -6.62 20.42
C ARG A 231 -6.66 -5.32 20.57
N SER A 232 -5.37 -5.30 20.24
CA SER A 232 -4.52 -4.12 20.44
C SER A 232 -4.56 -3.15 19.28
N ASN A 233 -4.55 -3.63 18.03
CA ASN A 233 -4.30 -2.82 16.84
C ASN A 233 -5.32 -3.00 15.72
N GLY A 234 -6.33 -3.86 15.90
CA GLY A 234 -7.28 -4.19 14.86
C GLY A 234 -8.15 -3.02 14.40
N VAL A 235 -8.50 -3.03 13.14
CA VAL A 235 -9.44 -2.11 12.50
C VAL A 235 -10.51 -2.90 11.75
N TYR A 236 -11.71 -2.34 11.68
CA TYR A 236 -12.80 -2.92 10.90
C TYR A 236 -12.75 -2.39 9.46
N ILE A 237 -12.83 -3.31 8.49
CA ILE A 237 -13.11 -2.98 7.10
C ILE A 237 -14.43 -3.66 6.77
N MET A 238 -15.47 -2.87 6.58
CA MET A 238 -16.83 -3.37 6.42
C MET A 238 -17.39 -3.03 5.04
N GLY A 239 -18.22 -3.94 4.52
CA GLY A 239 -19.09 -3.60 3.39
C GLY A 239 -20.21 -2.66 3.82
N PRO A 240 -20.79 -1.91 2.85
CA PRO A 240 -21.90 -1.00 3.13
C PRO A 240 -23.11 -1.70 3.78
N GLY A 241 -23.34 -2.97 3.43
CA GLY A 241 -24.40 -3.79 4.01
C GLY A 241 -24.22 -4.00 5.51
N LEU A 242 -23.01 -4.42 5.95
CA LEU A 242 -22.71 -4.65 7.36
C LEU A 242 -22.68 -3.34 8.14
N ALA A 243 -22.09 -2.28 7.60
CA ALA A 243 -22.08 -0.96 8.22
C ALA A 243 -23.52 -0.43 8.43
N LYS A 244 -24.41 -0.60 7.44
CA LYS A 244 -25.83 -0.28 7.56
C LYS A 244 -26.52 -1.09 8.67
N ALA A 245 -26.24 -2.40 8.77
CA ALA A 245 -26.80 -3.26 9.80
C ALA A 245 -26.31 -2.84 11.20
N ALA A 246 -25.01 -2.57 11.35
CA ALA A 246 -24.42 -2.11 12.59
C ALA A 246 -24.99 -0.74 13.05
N ARG A 247 -25.19 0.22 12.13
CA ARG A 247 -25.81 1.52 12.46
C ARG A 247 -27.28 1.42 12.87
N LYS A 248 -27.98 0.36 12.49
CA LYS A 248 -29.39 0.16 12.84
C LYS A 248 -29.60 -0.44 14.23
N ILE A 249 -28.54 -0.77 14.94
CA ILE A 249 -28.62 -1.29 16.31
C ILE A 249 -29.22 -0.21 17.22
N LYS A 250 -30.30 -0.57 17.91
CA LYS A 250 -31.03 0.33 18.83
C LYS A 250 -30.92 -0.16 20.26
N SER A 251 -30.93 0.79 21.18
CA SER A 251 -31.14 0.54 22.59
C SER A 251 -32.62 0.18 22.84
N THR A 252 -32.92 -0.31 24.03
CA THR A 252 -34.29 -0.55 24.51
C THR A 252 -35.19 0.69 24.43
N ASP A 253 -34.59 1.88 24.52
CA ASP A 253 -35.29 3.18 24.42
C ASP A 253 -35.55 3.62 22.98
N GLY A 254 -35.13 2.81 21.96
CA GLY A 254 -35.30 3.10 20.54
C GLY A 254 -34.23 4.03 19.95
N SER A 255 -33.29 4.54 20.75
CA SER A 255 -32.16 5.35 20.28
C SER A 255 -31.11 4.49 19.58
N TYR A 256 -30.46 5.02 18.51
CA TYR A 256 -29.37 4.33 17.83
C TYR A 256 -28.12 4.31 18.74
N LEU A 257 -27.52 3.13 18.90
CA LEU A 257 -26.32 2.96 19.74
C LEU A 257 -25.05 3.46 19.05
N TRP A 258 -24.98 3.34 17.74
CA TRP A 258 -23.85 3.82 16.97
C TRP A 258 -24.23 5.08 16.20
N THR A 259 -23.80 6.22 16.69
CA THR A 259 -23.97 7.52 16.06
C THR A 259 -22.67 7.90 15.32
N PRO A 260 -22.75 8.52 14.13
CA PRO A 260 -21.57 9.02 13.41
C PRO A 260 -20.77 10.01 14.26
N SER A 261 -19.45 10.01 14.10
CA SER A 261 -18.60 11.04 14.70
C SER A 261 -18.94 12.40 14.10
N LEU A 262 -19.17 13.40 14.97
CA LEU A 262 -19.34 14.79 14.54
C LEU A 262 -18.01 15.50 14.25
N VAL A 263 -16.89 14.82 14.46
CA VAL A 263 -15.54 15.37 14.21
C VAL A 263 -15.11 15.01 12.81
N ASP A 264 -14.98 16.03 11.96
CA ASP A 264 -14.48 15.86 10.60
C ASP A 264 -13.05 15.30 10.56
N GLY A 265 -12.80 14.43 9.58
CA GLY A 265 -11.47 13.87 9.29
C GLY A 265 -11.03 12.70 10.16
N LYS A 266 -11.83 12.24 11.14
CA LYS A 266 -11.54 11.02 11.88
C LYS A 266 -12.41 9.86 11.38
N PRO A 267 -11.84 8.63 11.27
CA PRO A 267 -12.64 7.46 10.96
C PRO A 267 -13.70 7.24 12.05
N GLU A 268 -14.85 6.74 11.63
CA GLU A 268 -15.88 6.33 12.60
C GLU A 268 -15.32 5.24 13.52
N MET A 269 -15.76 5.22 14.77
CA MET A 269 -15.33 4.24 15.75
C MET A 269 -16.47 3.35 16.18
N PHE A 270 -16.24 2.05 16.20
CA PHE A 270 -17.10 1.06 16.84
C PHE A 270 -16.32 0.39 17.97
N ASN A 271 -16.86 0.42 19.18
CA ASN A 271 -16.21 -0.12 20.39
C ASN A 271 -14.76 0.35 20.58
N GLY A 272 -14.49 1.66 20.32
CA GLY A 272 -13.16 2.25 20.43
C GLY A 272 -12.17 1.85 19.31
N ARG A 273 -12.66 1.20 18.25
CA ARG A 273 -11.85 0.78 17.09
C ARG A 273 -12.29 1.50 15.83
N PRO A 274 -11.35 1.93 14.98
CA PRO A 274 -11.68 2.60 13.74
C PRO A 274 -12.40 1.65 12.76
N VAL A 275 -13.40 2.20 12.09
CA VAL A 275 -14.20 1.51 11.07
C VAL A 275 -13.97 2.20 9.73
N TYR A 276 -13.65 1.40 8.74
CA TYR A 276 -13.54 1.82 7.35
C TYR A 276 -14.60 1.10 6.53
N VAL A 277 -15.37 1.85 5.77
CA VAL A 277 -16.38 1.29 4.87
C VAL A 277 -15.82 1.28 3.46
N SER A 278 -15.91 0.13 2.80
CA SER A 278 -15.44 -0.04 1.44
C SER A 278 -16.54 -0.58 0.54
N ASP A 279 -16.75 0.09 -0.59
CA ASP A 279 -17.71 -0.32 -1.62
C ASP A 279 -17.28 -1.59 -2.40
N ALA A 280 -16.02 -2.01 -2.25
CA ALA A 280 -15.52 -3.27 -2.82
C ALA A 280 -16.02 -4.52 -2.05
N ALA A 281 -16.61 -4.32 -0.88
CA ALA A 281 -17.23 -5.37 -0.06
C ALA A 281 -18.75 -5.44 -0.31
N PRO A 282 -19.42 -6.58 -0.03
CA PRO A 282 -20.82 -6.79 -0.36
C PRO A 282 -21.78 -5.78 0.27
N ILE A 283 -22.69 -5.25 -0.54
CA ILE A 283 -23.82 -4.40 -0.11
C ILE A 283 -24.96 -5.26 0.41
N THR A 284 -25.25 -6.39 -0.27
CA THR A 284 -26.30 -7.30 0.10
C THR A 284 -25.75 -8.39 1.02
N LEU A 285 -26.41 -8.58 2.15
CA LEU A 285 -26.05 -9.59 3.13
C LEU A 285 -26.96 -10.81 2.96
N SER A 286 -26.35 -11.97 2.71
CA SER A 286 -27.00 -13.26 2.72
C SER A 286 -26.17 -14.24 3.56
N ALA A 287 -26.79 -15.25 4.12
CA ALA A 287 -26.11 -16.25 4.93
C ALA A 287 -24.86 -16.82 4.23
N GLY A 288 -23.76 -16.88 4.94
CA GLY A 288 -22.45 -17.29 4.40
C GLY A 288 -21.65 -16.22 3.64
N THR A 289 -22.22 -15.02 3.44
CA THR A 289 -21.50 -13.92 2.77
C THR A 289 -20.45 -13.33 3.72
N ILE A 290 -19.23 -13.15 3.22
CA ILE A 290 -18.18 -12.43 3.95
C ILE A 290 -18.51 -10.94 3.84
N ALA A 291 -19.03 -10.36 4.91
CA ALA A 291 -19.53 -8.98 4.96
C ALA A 291 -18.44 -7.95 5.27
N GLY A 292 -17.30 -8.41 5.77
CA GLY A 292 -16.17 -7.57 6.14
C GLY A 292 -15.03 -8.37 6.72
N VAL A 293 -14.02 -7.66 7.18
CA VAL A 293 -12.86 -8.23 7.89
C VAL A 293 -12.46 -7.35 9.05
N TYR A 294 -11.93 -7.95 10.09
CA TYR A 294 -11.25 -7.27 11.18
C TYR A 294 -9.76 -7.65 11.11
N VAL A 295 -8.90 -6.67 10.91
CA VAL A 295 -7.50 -6.92 10.57
C VAL A 295 -6.55 -5.97 11.30
N ASP A 296 -5.35 -6.45 11.63
CA ASP A 296 -4.24 -5.60 12.08
C ASP A 296 -3.55 -5.00 10.84
N PRO A 297 -3.61 -3.68 10.62
CA PRO A 297 -3.00 -3.05 9.44
C PRO A 297 -1.49 -3.24 9.33
N ARG A 298 -0.79 -3.44 10.44
CA ARG A 298 0.66 -3.63 10.47
C ARG A 298 1.10 -4.96 9.85
N ALA A 299 0.17 -5.91 9.76
CA ALA A 299 0.41 -7.18 9.11
C ALA A 299 0.30 -7.10 7.59
N ILE A 300 -0.31 -6.02 7.07
CA ILE A 300 -0.50 -5.83 5.65
C ILE A 300 0.76 -5.21 5.05
N THR A 301 1.31 -5.85 4.03
CA THR A 301 2.42 -5.32 3.25
C THR A 301 2.00 -5.20 1.80
N ILE A 302 2.10 -3.99 1.25
CA ILE A 302 1.84 -3.70 -0.16
C ILE A 302 3.18 -3.57 -0.88
N GLY A 303 3.33 -4.30 -1.97
CA GLY A 303 4.51 -4.25 -2.84
C GLY A 303 4.22 -3.49 -4.13
N ASP A 304 4.70 -2.26 -4.24
CA ASP A 304 4.62 -1.50 -5.48
C ASP A 304 5.85 -1.78 -6.34
N ARG A 305 5.61 -2.36 -7.52
CA ARG A 305 6.67 -2.72 -8.46
C ARG A 305 6.49 -1.96 -9.76
N LEU A 306 7.50 -1.28 -10.20
CA LEU A 306 7.55 -0.36 -11.33
C LEU A 306 6.84 0.98 -11.10
N PRO A 307 7.48 2.06 -11.51
CA PRO A 307 6.81 3.33 -11.61
C PRO A 307 5.66 3.23 -12.63
N PHE A 308 4.67 4.03 -12.42
CA PHE A 308 3.57 4.24 -13.34
C PHE A 308 4.11 4.57 -14.74
N GLN A 309 3.67 3.84 -15.75
CA GLN A 309 4.08 4.03 -17.14
C GLN A 309 2.92 4.52 -17.98
N VAL A 310 3.15 5.58 -18.73
CA VAL A 310 2.22 6.11 -19.72
C VAL A 310 2.82 5.92 -21.12
N LEU A 311 2.07 5.29 -22.00
CA LEU A 311 2.41 5.15 -23.40
C LEU A 311 1.34 5.81 -24.25
N ARG A 312 1.72 6.80 -25.07
CA ARG A 312 0.85 7.41 -26.07
C ARG A 312 0.74 6.47 -27.28
N LEU A 313 -0.49 6.17 -27.69
CA LEU A 313 -0.83 5.33 -28.83
C LEU A 313 -1.31 6.23 -29.97
N ASN A 314 -0.43 6.55 -30.88
CA ASN A 314 -0.71 7.50 -31.98
C ASN A 314 -1.48 6.85 -33.12
N GLU A 315 -1.18 5.58 -33.42
CA GLU A 315 -1.68 4.91 -34.62
C GLU A 315 -3.00 4.18 -34.40
N LEU A 316 -3.22 3.62 -33.20
CA LEU A 316 -4.33 2.71 -32.93
C LEU A 316 -5.71 3.35 -33.09
N TYR A 317 -5.82 4.65 -32.86
CA TYR A 317 -7.09 5.40 -32.91
C TYR A 317 -7.04 6.62 -33.86
N ALA A 318 -6.00 6.72 -34.68
CA ALA A 318 -5.81 7.86 -35.60
C ALA A 318 -6.95 8.01 -36.60
N ALA A 319 -7.53 6.89 -37.07
CA ALA A 319 -8.65 6.91 -38.00
C ALA A 319 -9.94 7.50 -37.39
N ASP A 320 -10.07 7.44 -36.07
CA ASP A 320 -11.25 7.91 -35.33
C ASP A 320 -11.05 9.34 -34.77
N GLY A 321 -9.89 9.98 -34.97
CA GLY A 321 -9.57 11.31 -34.44
C GLY A 321 -9.29 11.30 -32.94
N PHE A 322 -8.84 10.18 -32.38
CA PHE A 322 -8.49 10.03 -30.96
C PHE A 322 -7.04 9.64 -30.76
N VAL A 323 -6.46 10.14 -29.66
CA VAL A 323 -5.18 9.70 -29.14
C VAL A 323 -5.42 8.82 -27.93
N GLY A 324 -4.81 7.62 -27.91
CA GLY A 324 -4.90 6.70 -26.78
C GLY A 324 -3.73 6.91 -25.81
N PHE A 325 -4.01 6.87 -24.52
CA PHE A 325 -3.00 6.82 -23.47
C PHE A 325 -3.13 5.51 -22.71
N ARG A 326 -2.13 4.63 -22.81
CA ARG A 326 -2.08 3.37 -22.06
C ARG A 326 -1.31 3.58 -20.77
N TYR A 327 -1.98 3.30 -19.67
CA TYR A 327 -1.41 3.37 -18.33
C TYR A 327 -1.16 1.96 -17.82
N THR A 328 -0.01 1.75 -17.19
CA THR A 328 0.32 0.47 -16.56
C THR A 328 1.08 0.69 -15.27
N PHE A 329 0.71 -0.08 -14.24
CA PHE A 329 1.46 -0.18 -13.00
C PHE A 329 1.40 -1.61 -12.47
N ARG A 330 2.19 -1.93 -11.47
CA ARG A 330 2.21 -3.27 -10.87
C ARG A 330 2.22 -3.15 -9.35
N THR A 331 1.28 -3.86 -8.72
CA THR A 331 1.20 -3.94 -7.25
C THR A 331 0.77 -5.33 -6.81
N ASP A 332 1.06 -5.64 -5.56
CA ASP A 332 0.59 -6.83 -4.87
C ASP A 332 0.43 -6.55 -3.38
N MET A 333 -0.31 -7.40 -2.69
CA MET A 333 -0.56 -7.28 -1.26
C MET A 333 -0.48 -8.65 -0.60
N VAL A 334 0.24 -8.72 0.51
CA VAL A 334 0.29 -9.91 1.35
C VAL A 334 0.02 -9.58 2.82
N ILE A 335 -0.52 -10.55 3.55
CA ILE A 335 -0.75 -10.46 4.99
C ILE A 335 0.21 -11.40 5.71
N LYS A 336 0.91 -10.86 6.69
CA LYS A 336 1.81 -11.61 7.58
C LYS A 336 0.99 -12.26 8.70
N ASN A 337 1.24 -13.55 8.96
CA ASN A 337 0.65 -14.29 10.08
C ASN A 337 -0.88 -14.19 10.18
N VAL A 338 -1.56 -14.62 9.13
CA VAL A 338 -3.02 -14.51 8.95
C VAL A 338 -3.80 -14.97 10.18
N ALA A 339 -3.38 -16.07 10.84
CA ALA A 339 -4.07 -16.62 11.99
C ALA A 339 -4.19 -15.68 13.20
N LYS A 340 -3.22 -14.77 13.37
CA LYS A 340 -3.16 -13.84 14.50
C LYS A 340 -3.61 -12.43 14.15
N THR A 341 -3.73 -12.10 12.85
CA THR A 341 -3.86 -10.73 12.36
C THR A 341 -5.10 -10.47 11.52
N LEU A 342 -5.84 -11.52 11.13
CA LEU A 342 -7.03 -11.41 10.29
C LEU A 342 -8.19 -12.23 10.86
N ASN A 343 -9.35 -11.61 10.98
CA ASN A 343 -10.63 -12.26 11.26
C ASN A 343 -11.66 -11.85 10.20
N ARG A 344 -12.35 -12.83 9.61
CA ARG A 344 -13.40 -12.58 8.62
C ARG A 344 -14.76 -12.52 9.29
N LEU A 345 -15.56 -11.53 8.91
CA LEU A 345 -16.91 -11.33 9.39
C LEU A 345 -17.89 -11.97 8.40
N ILE A 346 -18.45 -13.10 8.78
CA ILE A 346 -19.38 -13.87 7.95
C ILE A 346 -20.79 -13.59 8.42
N TRP A 347 -21.68 -13.22 7.50
CA TRP A 347 -23.08 -13.02 7.82
C TRP A 347 -23.81 -14.36 7.98
N GLY A 348 -24.53 -14.53 9.11
CA GLY A 348 -25.28 -15.74 9.45
C GLY A 348 -26.79 -15.57 9.37
#